data_97a8a2e378333cd48c1783bb616a56bf
#
_entry.id   97a8a2e378333cd48c1783bb616a56bf
#
_cell.length_a   1.000
_cell.length_b   1.000
_cell.length_c   1.000
_cell.angle_alpha   90.00
_cell.angle_beta   90.00
_cell.angle_gamma   90.00
#
_symmetry.space_group_name_H-M   'P 1'
#
loop_
_entity.id
_entity.type
_entity.pdbx_description
1 polymer ?
#
loop_
_entity_poly.entity_id
_entity_poly.type
_entity_poly.pdbx_seq_one_letter_code
_entity_poly.pdbx_strand_id
1 'polypeptide(L)'
;MSGYVEGRDLRKAGLKVTSPRLKVLEVLEHNSQRHLSAEAIYRALLDSGEELGLATVYRVLTQFERAGLVSRHNFEGGQAVFELADRTHHDHMVCLDTGKVTEFYDERIEQIQREIAERYGYDIEEHSLVLYVRPKKKSPV
;
A
#
# COMPACT_ATOMS: atom_id res chain seq x y z
N MET A 1 -8.24 14.68 -13.42
CA MET A 1 -7.28 14.36 -13.20
C MET A 1 -7.02 14.00 -11.98
N SER A 2 -7.14 13.30 -11.67
CA SER A 2 -6.94 13.00 -10.58
C SER A 2 -5.94 12.26 -10.22
N GLY A 3 -5.62 11.72 -9.28
CA GLY A 3 -4.53 11.01 -8.87
C GLY A 3 -3.27 11.79 -8.77
N TYR A 4 -3.30 13.05 -8.89
CA TYR A 4 -2.13 13.85 -8.93
C TYR A 4 -1.75 14.28 -7.54
N VAL A 5 -0.58 13.94 -7.10
CA VAL A 5 -0.09 14.26 -5.78
C VAL A 5 0.89 15.40 -5.88
N GLU A 6 0.69 16.42 -5.07
CA GLU A 6 1.51 17.61 -5.14
C GLU A 6 1.99 18.02 -3.76
N GLY A 7 2.80 19.06 -3.72
CA GLY A 7 3.31 19.59 -2.47
C GLY A 7 2.23 19.90 -1.45
N ARG A 8 1.04 20.28 -1.92
CA ARG A 8 -0.06 20.59 -0.98
C ARG A 8 -0.49 19.35 -0.19
N ASP A 9 -0.37 18.16 -0.79
CA ASP A 9 -0.72 16.94 -0.06
C ASP A 9 0.28 16.68 1.07
N LEU A 10 1.55 16.99 0.83
CA LEU A 10 2.55 16.92 1.88
C LEU A 10 2.23 17.91 2.99
N ARG A 11 1.88 19.14 2.63
CA ARG A 11 1.55 20.16 3.63
C ARG A 11 0.33 19.79 4.45
N LYS A 12 -0.67 19.22 3.82
CA LYS A 12 -1.87 18.77 4.53
C LYS A 12 -1.53 17.69 5.54
N ALA A 13 -0.54 16.87 5.25
CA ALA A 13 -0.09 15.82 6.15
C ALA A 13 0.90 16.35 7.20
N GLY A 14 1.20 17.65 7.18
CA GLY A 14 2.12 18.24 8.13
C GLY A 14 3.59 18.09 7.77
N LEU A 15 3.87 17.81 6.51
CA LEU A 15 5.23 17.60 6.06
C LEU A 15 5.73 18.75 5.19
N LYS A 16 7.01 19.06 5.34
CA LYS A 16 7.64 20.04 4.46
C LYS A 16 7.74 19.45 3.07
N VAL A 17 7.63 20.32 2.06
CA VAL A 17 7.85 19.92 0.68
C VAL A 17 9.34 19.89 0.42
N THR A 18 9.88 18.72 0.13
CA THR A 18 11.28 18.54 -0.22
C THR A 18 11.35 17.71 -1.50
N SER A 19 12.47 17.83 -2.22
CA SER A 19 12.65 17.10 -3.46
C SER A 19 12.56 15.58 -3.27
N PRO A 20 13.23 14.98 -2.25
CA PRO A 20 13.10 13.54 -2.05
C PRO A 20 11.66 13.11 -1.78
N ARG A 21 10.93 13.87 -0.97
CA ARG A 21 9.55 13.54 -0.67
C ARG A 21 8.66 13.59 -1.89
N LEU A 22 8.82 14.64 -2.71
CA LEU A 22 8.03 14.75 -3.94
C LEU A 22 8.32 13.60 -4.90
N LYS A 23 9.58 13.21 -5.02
CA LYS A 23 9.96 12.15 -5.95
C LYS A 23 9.41 10.79 -5.52
N VAL A 24 9.47 10.47 -4.24
CA VAL A 24 8.90 9.22 -3.73
C VAL A 24 7.40 9.23 -3.92
N LEU A 25 6.76 10.35 -3.61
CA LEU A 25 5.31 10.47 -3.75
C LEU A 25 4.88 10.29 -5.20
N GLU A 26 5.64 10.85 -6.13
CA GLU A 26 5.36 10.74 -7.54
C GLU A 26 5.41 9.29 -8.02
N VAL A 27 6.39 8.53 -7.56
CA VAL A 27 6.47 7.12 -7.91
C VAL A 27 5.25 6.37 -7.41
N LEU A 28 4.87 6.61 -6.15
CA LEU A 28 3.69 5.96 -5.57
C LEU A 28 2.42 6.30 -6.33
N GLU A 29 2.33 7.54 -6.82
CA GLU A 29 1.12 7.99 -7.50
C GLU A 29 1.02 7.50 -8.93
N HIS A 30 2.11 7.49 -9.66
CA HIS A 30 2.09 7.21 -11.10
C HIS A 30 2.47 5.80 -11.49
N ASN A 31 2.89 4.96 -10.56
CA ASN A 31 3.25 3.59 -10.89
C ASN A 31 1.99 2.75 -11.06
N SER A 32 1.99 1.85 -12.04
CA SER A 32 0.86 0.99 -12.28
C SER A 32 0.64 -0.01 -11.15
N GLN A 33 1.72 -0.35 -10.44
CA GLN A 33 1.62 -1.18 -9.25
C GLN A 33 1.27 -0.30 -8.08
N ARG A 34 0.22 -0.62 -7.38
CA ARG A 34 -0.19 0.18 -6.23
C ARG A 34 0.56 -0.17 -4.95
N HIS A 35 1.12 -1.37 -4.90
CA HIS A 35 1.86 -1.83 -3.73
C HIS A 35 3.32 -1.96 -4.11
N LEU A 36 4.15 -1.11 -3.55
CA LEU A 36 5.57 -1.05 -3.90
C LEU A 36 6.44 -1.22 -2.67
N SER A 37 7.47 -2.05 -2.80
CA SER A 37 8.50 -2.12 -1.76
C SER A 37 9.39 -0.89 -1.88
N ALA A 38 10.15 -0.60 -0.82
CA ALA A 38 11.11 0.50 -0.88
C ALA A 38 12.13 0.29 -1.98
N GLU A 39 12.55 -0.96 -2.19
CA GLU A 39 13.50 -1.31 -3.26
C GLU A 39 12.91 -1.03 -4.63
N ALA A 40 11.63 -1.35 -4.83
CA ALA A 40 10.97 -1.08 -6.10
C ALA A 40 10.88 0.41 -6.38
N ILE A 41 10.59 1.20 -5.35
CA ILE A 41 10.55 2.66 -5.48
C ILE A 41 11.95 3.18 -5.82
N TYR A 42 12.96 2.68 -5.12
CA TYR A 42 14.35 3.05 -5.36
C TYR A 42 14.74 2.78 -6.82
N ARG A 43 14.40 1.57 -7.33
CA ARG A 43 14.70 1.24 -8.71
C ARG A 43 13.99 2.14 -9.70
N ALA A 44 12.73 2.44 -9.46
CA ALA A 44 11.98 3.33 -10.34
C ALA A 44 12.64 4.71 -10.40
N LEU A 45 13.14 5.20 -9.27
CA LEU A 45 13.83 6.48 -9.23
C LEU A 45 15.16 6.43 -9.98
N LEU A 46 15.91 5.34 -9.81
CA LEU A 46 17.16 5.17 -10.56
C LEU A 46 16.90 5.15 -12.07
N ASP A 47 15.87 4.43 -12.48
CA ASP A 47 15.53 4.31 -13.91
C ASP A 47 15.14 5.65 -14.50
N SER A 48 14.62 6.56 -13.71
CA SER A 48 14.27 7.89 -14.20
C SER A 48 15.38 8.90 -13.97
N GLY A 49 16.55 8.45 -13.57
CA GLY A 49 17.72 9.34 -13.44
C GLY A 49 17.85 10.07 -12.13
N GLU A 50 17.07 9.68 -11.12
CA GLU A 50 17.15 10.34 -9.83
C GLU A 50 18.21 9.72 -8.94
N GLU A 51 18.98 10.56 -8.26
CA GLU A 51 20.03 10.05 -7.41
C GLU A 51 19.61 10.06 -5.94
N LEU A 52 18.69 9.20 -5.58
CA LEU A 52 18.26 9.06 -4.20
C LEU A 52 18.71 7.69 -3.70
N GLY A 53 19.37 7.66 -2.56
CA GLY A 53 19.78 6.39 -1.97
C GLY A 53 18.64 5.63 -1.36
N LEU A 54 18.81 4.33 -1.25
CA LEU A 54 17.79 3.45 -0.67
C LEU A 54 17.44 3.86 0.77
N ALA A 55 18.45 4.24 1.56
CA ALA A 55 18.20 4.67 2.93
C ALA A 55 17.31 5.91 2.99
N THR A 56 17.47 6.82 2.03
CA THR A 56 16.64 8.00 1.97
C THR A 56 15.20 7.64 1.62
N VAL A 57 15.02 6.68 0.69
CA VAL A 57 13.68 6.20 0.32
C VAL A 57 12.99 5.62 1.56
N TYR A 58 13.68 4.77 2.32
CA TYR A 58 13.13 4.20 3.54
C TYR A 58 12.74 5.28 4.55
N ARG A 59 13.60 6.28 4.73
CA ARG A 59 13.32 7.36 5.67
C ARG A 59 12.08 8.14 5.26
N VAL A 60 11.96 8.44 3.98
CA VAL A 60 10.79 9.17 3.47
C VAL A 60 9.53 8.34 3.67
N LEU A 61 9.57 7.04 3.35
CA LEU A 61 8.41 6.18 3.53
C LEU A 61 7.98 6.09 4.99
N THR A 62 8.94 6.03 5.91
CA THR A 62 8.63 6.02 7.34
C THR A 62 7.95 7.32 7.75
N GLN A 63 8.42 8.45 7.24
CA GLN A 63 7.80 9.74 7.51
C GLN A 63 6.39 9.81 6.95
N PHE A 64 6.19 9.27 5.74
CA PHE A 64 4.87 9.24 5.12
C PHE A 64 3.91 8.36 5.90
N GLU A 65 4.39 7.23 6.39
CA GLU A 65 3.57 6.33 7.19
C GLU A 65 3.11 7.02 8.47
N ARG A 66 4.02 7.67 9.16
CA ARG A 66 3.70 8.38 10.40
C ARG A 66 2.72 9.53 10.16
N ALA A 67 2.80 10.14 8.99
CA ALA A 67 1.91 11.24 8.63
C ALA A 67 0.58 10.78 8.04
N GLY A 68 0.40 9.47 7.87
CA GLY A 68 -0.85 8.94 7.33
C GLY A 68 -0.98 9.04 5.82
N LEU A 69 0.12 9.33 5.10
CA LEU A 69 0.09 9.41 3.65
C LEU A 69 0.18 8.05 2.98
N VAL A 70 0.86 7.11 3.61
CA VAL A 70 0.99 5.77 3.07
C VAL A 70 0.65 4.75 4.14
N SER A 71 0.24 3.58 3.70
CA SER A 71 0.04 2.41 4.55
C SER A 71 1.14 1.42 4.25
N ARG A 72 1.67 0.82 5.30
CA ARG A 72 2.66 -0.25 5.18
C ARG A 72 1.97 -1.58 5.40
N HIS A 73 2.24 -2.53 4.53
CA HIS A 73 1.71 -3.88 4.67
C HIS A 73 2.88 -4.85 4.79
N ASN A 74 2.91 -5.60 5.88
CA ASN A 74 3.94 -6.60 6.09
C ASN A 74 3.31 -7.96 5.91
N PHE A 75 3.38 -8.45 4.68
CA PHE A 75 2.78 -9.75 4.37
C PHE A 75 3.78 -10.86 4.65
N GLU A 76 3.23 -11.98 5.11
CA GLU A 76 4.07 -13.12 5.45
C GLU A 76 4.85 -13.60 4.23
N GLY A 77 6.14 -13.85 4.41
CA GLY A 77 6.99 -14.36 3.35
C GLY A 77 7.44 -13.32 2.32
N GLY A 78 7.15 -12.05 2.56
CA GLY A 78 7.53 -11.02 1.61
C GLY A 78 8.12 -9.80 2.28
N GLN A 79 8.59 -8.87 1.45
CA GLN A 79 9.07 -7.58 1.91
C GLN A 79 7.89 -6.70 2.26
N ALA A 80 8.13 -5.72 3.11
CA ALA A 80 7.12 -4.70 3.37
C ALA A 80 6.81 -3.96 2.07
N VAL A 81 5.53 -3.71 1.81
CA VAL A 81 5.11 -2.91 0.66
C VAL A 81 4.33 -1.71 1.16
N PHE A 82 4.33 -0.67 0.36
CA PHE A 82 3.71 0.60 0.72
C PHE A 82 2.73 1.00 -0.37
N GLU A 83 1.64 1.65 0.05
CA GLU A 83 0.71 2.21 -0.91
C GLU A 83 0.19 3.53 -0.37
N LEU A 84 -0.25 4.39 -1.25
CA LEU A 84 -0.88 5.64 -0.83
C LEU A 84 -2.13 5.33 -0.02
N ALA A 85 -2.31 6.04 1.06
CA ALA A 85 -3.47 5.83 1.91
C ALA A 85 -4.73 6.12 1.10
N ASP A 86 -5.63 5.16 1.12
CA ASP A 86 -6.88 5.27 0.40
C ASP A 86 -7.99 5.34 1.43
N ARG A 87 -8.98 6.13 1.17
CA ARG A 87 -10.13 6.22 2.06
C ARG A 87 -11.06 5.04 1.90
N THR A 88 -10.95 4.35 0.77
CA THR A 88 -11.79 3.20 0.51
C THR A 88 -11.11 1.98 1.10
N HIS A 89 -11.83 1.30 1.99
CA HIS A 89 -11.30 0.07 2.58
C HIS A 89 -11.20 -1.03 1.52
N HIS A 90 -10.14 -1.78 1.56
CA HIS A 90 -10.01 -2.97 0.73
C HIS A 90 -9.17 -4.01 1.47
N ASP A 91 -9.35 -5.25 1.06
CA ASP A 91 -8.60 -6.36 1.60
C ASP A 91 -7.55 -6.80 0.58
N HIS A 92 -6.69 -7.71 0.94
CA HIS A 92 -5.57 -8.08 0.09
C HIS A 92 -5.45 -9.58 -0.08
N MET A 93 -5.01 -9.99 -1.28
CA MET A 93 -4.55 -11.36 -1.50
C MET A 93 -3.08 -11.29 -1.88
N VAL A 94 -2.26 -12.14 -1.27
CA VAL A 94 -0.83 -12.19 -1.58
C VAL A 94 -0.54 -13.55 -2.18
N CYS A 95 -0.02 -13.55 -3.40
CA CYS A 95 0.35 -14.80 -4.05
C CYS A 95 1.71 -15.24 -3.52
N LEU A 96 1.77 -16.40 -2.92
CA LEU A 96 3.01 -16.90 -2.33
C LEU A 96 4.04 -17.28 -3.38
N ASP A 97 3.59 -17.62 -4.59
CA ASP A 97 4.51 -18.00 -5.66
C ASP A 97 5.17 -16.80 -6.34
N THR A 98 4.43 -15.72 -6.52
CA THR A 98 4.92 -14.58 -7.29
C THR A 98 5.12 -13.31 -6.47
N GLY A 99 4.55 -13.26 -5.27
CA GLY A 99 4.58 -12.05 -4.45
C GLY A 99 3.57 -10.99 -4.89
N LYS A 100 2.77 -11.28 -5.91
CA LYS A 100 1.78 -10.33 -6.40
C LYS A 100 0.73 -10.04 -5.34
N VAL A 101 0.41 -8.77 -5.14
CA VAL A 101 -0.64 -8.36 -4.21
C VAL A 101 -1.85 -7.91 -5.01
N THR A 102 -3.01 -8.48 -4.71
CA THR A 102 -4.27 -8.12 -5.36
C THR A 102 -5.19 -7.54 -4.32
N GLU A 103 -5.77 -6.38 -4.60
CA GLU A 103 -6.77 -5.77 -3.73
C GLU A 103 -8.14 -6.31 -4.10
N PHE A 104 -8.99 -6.46 -3.11
CA PHE A 104 -10.38 -6.82 -3.38
C PHE A 104 -11.28 -6.25 -2.28
N TYR A 105 -12.55 -6.15 -2.61
CA TYR A 105 -13.56 -5.71 -1.66
C TYR A 105 -14.81 -6.53 -1.90
N ASP A 106 -15.42 -7.04 -0.85
CA ASP A 106 -16.65 -7.78 -0.97
C ASP A 106 -17.55 -7.40 0.21
N GLU A 107 -18.69 -6.84 -0.09
CA GLU A 107 -19.61 -6.36 0.93
C GLU A 107 -20.07 -7.51 1.84
N ARG A 108 -20.12 -8.73 1.35
CA ARG A 108 -20.55 -9.86 2.18
C ARG A 108 -19.56 -10.11 3.32
N ILE A 109 -18.26 -9.92 3.06
CA ILE A 109 -17.25 -10.08 4.09
C ILE A 109 -17.43 -9.00 5.16
N GLU A 110 -17.66 -7.76 4.71
CA GLU A 110 -17.85 -6.65 5.63
C GLU A 110 -19.07 -6.90 6.51
N GLN A 111 -20.16 -7.37 5.92
CA GLN A 111 -21.39 -7.61 6.64
C GLN A 111 -21.23 -8.73 7.69
N ILE A 112 -20.59 -9.82 7.32
CA ILE A 112 -20.38 -10.92 8.25
C ILE A 112 -19.52 -10.50 9.43
N GLN A 113 -18.49 -9.71 9.16
CA GLN A 113 -17.62 -9.23 10.24
C GLN A 113 -18.38 -8.35 11.21
N ARG A 114 -19.24 -7.45 10.70
CA ARG A 114 -20.06 -6.61 11.56
C ARG A 114 -21.00 -7.45 12.43
N GLU A 115 -21.62 -8.47 11.84
CA GLU A 115 -22.54 -9.32 12.58
C GLU A 115 -21.83 -10.08 13.69
N ILE A 116 -20.63 -10.57 13.40
CA ILE A 116 -19.85 -11.28 14.40
C ILE A 116 -19.48 -10.35 15.56
N ALA A 117 -18.98 -9.17 15.25
CA ALA A 117 -18.57 -8.22 16.27
C ALA A 117 -19.76 -7.83 17.13
N GLU A 118 -20.92 -7.59 16.51
CA GLU A 118 -22.13 -7.21 17.24
C GLU A 118 -22.60 -8.33 18.16
N ARG A 119 -22.49 -9.57 17.71
CA ARG A 119 -22.85 -10.72 18.53
C ARG A 119 -22.06 -10.74 19.84
N TYR A 120 -20.81 -10.30 19.81
CA TYR A 120 -19.95 -10.28 20.97
C TYR A 120 -19.96 -8.93 21.70
N GLY A 121 -20.80 -7.99 21.25
CA GLY A 121 -20.98 -6.70 21.94
C GLY A 121 -19.96 -5.65 21.53
N TYR A 122 -19.42 -5.72 20.33
CA TYR A 122 -18.39 -4.79 19.87
C TYR A 122 -18.79 -4.10 18.58
N ASP A 123 -18.26 -2.87 18.41
CA ASP A 123 -18.26 -2.18 17.13
C ASP A 123 -16.87 -2.32 16.55
N ILE A 124 -16.77 -2.50 15.25
CA ILE A 124 -15.48 -2.64 14.61
C ILE A 124 -14.87 -1.25 14.37
N GLU A 125 -13.65 -1.06 14.90
CA GLU A 125 -12.93 0.18 14.68
C GLU A 125 -12.22 0.10 13.33
N GLU A 126 -11.54 -1.01 13.08
CA GLU A 126 -10.89 -1.26 11.81
C GLU A 126 -10.59 -2.74 11.72
N HIS A 127 -10.33 -3.21 10.52
CA HIS A 127 -9.90 -4.58 10.34
C HIS A 127 -8.98 -4.69 9.13
N SER A 128 -8.25 -5.78 9.05
CA SER A 128 -7.49 -6.09 7.85
C SER A 128 -7.63 -7.58 7.59
N LEU A 129 -7.80 -7.93 6.33
CA LEU A 129 -7.91 -9.31 5.91
C LEU A 129 -6.90 -9.56 4.82
N VAL A 130 -6.04 -10.54 5.02
CA VAL A 130 -5.04 -10.92 4.04
C VAL A 130 -5.21 -12.40 3.76
N LEU A 131 -5.41 -12.73 2.49
CA LEU A 131 -5.45 -14.10 2.05
C LEU A 131 -4.12 -14.45 1.39
N TYR A 132 -3.46 -15.49 1.85
CA TYR A 132 -2.23 -15.97 1.24
C TYR A 132 -2.61 -17.07 0.27
N VAL A 133 -2.37 -16.84 -1.00
CA VAL A 133 -2.92 -17.68 -2.06
C VAL A 133 -1.84 -18.20 -2.99
N ARG A 134 -2.20 -19.18 -3.79
CA ARG A 134 -1.37 -19.69 -4.87
C ARG A 134 -2.25 -19.82 -6.10
N PRO A 135 -1.69 -19.68 -7.30
CA PRO A 135 -2.49 -19.84 -8.51
C PRO A 135 -3.15 -21.21 -8.53
N LYS A 136 -4.38 -21.25 -8.99
CA LYS A 136 -5.05 -22.54 -9.13
C LYS A 136 -4.35 -23.34 -10.20
N LYS A 137 -4.27 -24.66 -9.97
CA LYS A 137 -3.75 -25.56 -10.98
C LYS A 137 -4.76 -25.60 -12.12
N LYS A 138 -4.24 -25.56 -13.36
CA LYS A 138 -5.14 -25.71 -14.50
C LYS A 138 -5.70 -27.11 -14.51
N SER A 139 -6.99 -27.21 -14.76
CA SER A 139 -7.59 -28.53 -14.89
C SER A 139 -7.08 -29.18 -16.15
N PRO A 140 -6.78 -30.49 -16.12
CA PRO A 140 -6.43 -31.19 -17.34
C PRO A 140 -7.67 -31.21 -18.22
N VAL A 141 -7.50 -31.02 -19.49
CA VAL A 141 -8.63 -30.96 -20.42
C VAL A 141 -8.62 -32.20 -21.25
#